data_2ddd59400741098b6d11e2cbf84437ae
#
_entry.id   2ddd59400741098b6d11e2cbf84437ae
#
_cell.length_a   1.000
_cell.length_b   1.000
_cell.length_c   1.000
_cell.angle_alpha   90.00
_cell.angle_beta   90.00
_cell.angle_gamma   90.00
#
_symmetry.space_group_name_H-M   'P 1'
#
loop_
_entity.id
_entity.type
_entity.pdbx_description
1 polymer ?
#
loop_
_entity_poly.entity_id
_entity_poly.type
_entity_poly.pdbx_seq_one_letter_code
_entity_poly.pdbx_strand_id
1 'polypeptide(L)'
;MKWRLGVACALVLAVSDGRAWPAPAAAPKAPTTAKPSPKAFDVPLATKPWKGDLDGMVRRRVIRVLVVFSRTQYFVDRGQPSGTAYEVARAFEGYVNVKRKTGHLKIVALCIPVARGDLIPALLEGRGDLAMAGLTITPERAEQVAFSAPFWSGISEVVVTGPTSPTVSTADDLSGQEVFVRKSSSYWEHLDALNQRFVKEGKAPVRLRPAPEELEDEDLLEMLSAGLVKLVVVDDYKARLWAKVFPKIVPHPEAAVHTGGEVAAMMRKDSPLLQAELAAFVKTHGKGTVFGNTVARKYTGSTRFVKPATSTAEVAKYDRTVKLFQAYGEKYGLDYLLMMAQGYQESRLDQTVKSPVGAIGVMQVMPATAKDLAVGDVQQLDANIHAGVKYIRFMVDRYYADEPMDDVNKALFAFASYNAGPARVRALRKEAAAKGLNPNVWFHNVDTIAAARIGAETVTYVSNIYKYYVAYRLLAEDAEERQKAKDAIKKAG
;
A
#
# COMPACT_ATOMS: atom_id res chain seq x y z
N MET A 1 -26.97 10.69 0.49
CA MET A 1 -26.24 11.97 0.46
C MET A 1 -25.11 11.80 -0.56
N LYS A 2 -25.24 12.42 -1.74
CA LYS A 2 -24.31 12.24 -2.88
C LYS A 2 -23.03 13.02 -2.60
N TRP A 3 -21.95 12.33 -2.33
CA TRP A 3 -20.62 12.92 -2.28
C TRP A 3 -20.19 13.20 -3.72
N ARG A 4 -20.18 14.47 -4.09
CA ARG A 4 -19.52 14.94 -5.31
C ARG A 4 -18.02 14.82 -5.07
N LEU A 5 -17.37 13.87 -5.72
CA LEU A 5 -15.92 13.83 -5.92
C LEU A 5 -15.56 15.08 -6.72
N GLY A 6 -14.96 16.06 -6.06
CA GLY A 6 -14.34 17.18 -6.73
C GLY A 6 -13.14 16.66 -7.51
N VAL A 7 -13.28 16.59 -8.82
CA VAL A 7 -12.15 16.45 -9.74
C VAL A 7 -11.35 17.73 -9.62
N ALA A 8 -10.13 17.65 -9.07
CA ALA A 8 -9.21 18.77 -9.01
C ALA A 8 -8.86 19.19 -10.44
N CYS A 9 -9.43 20.30 -10.88
CA CYS A 9 -9.06 20.93 -12.16
C CYS A 9 -7.74 21.67 -11.97
N ALA A 10 -6.68 21.20 -12.60
CA ALA A 10 -5.47 21.98 -12.77
C ALA A 10 -5.80 23.23 -13.62
N LEU A 11 -5.97 24.37 -12.96
CA LEU A 11 -6.04 25.67 -13.60
C LEU A 11 -4.62 26.07 -13.99
N VAL A 12 -4.15 25.61 -15.14
CA VAL A 12 -2.98 26.20 -15.79
C VAL A 12 -3.42 27.53 -16.39
N LEU A 13 -3.36 28.60 -15.60
CA LEU A 13 -3.35 29.96 -16.14
C LEU A 13 -2.01 30.14 -16.85
N ALA A 14 -2.00 29.89 -18.14
CA ALA A 14 -0.93 30.37 -19.02
C ALA A 14 -0.94 31.91 -18.97
N VAL A 15 -0.05 32.48 -18.18
CA VAL A 15 0.34 33.88 -18.35
C VAL A 15 1.16 33.90 -19.61
N SER A 16 0.56 34.45 -20.68
CA SER A 16 1.21 34.72 -21.96
C SER A 16 2.19 35.86 -21.80
N ASP A 17 3.38 35.57 -21.27
CA ASP A 17 4.54 36.41 -21.58
C ASP A 17 4.95 36.06 -23.02
N GLY A 18 4.80 36.99 -23.94
CA GLY A 18 5.04 36.87 -25.40
C GLY A 18 6.51 36.61 -25.78
N ARG A 19 7.15 35.63 -25.14
CA ARG A 19 8.46 35.10 -25.52
C ARG A 19 8.27 33.73 -26.15
N ALA A 20 8.62 33.65 -27.42
CA ALA A 20 8.68 32.42 -28.18
C ALA A 20 9.44 31.33 -27.36
N TRP A 21 8.88 30.17 -27.32
CA TRP A 21 9.48 28.96 -26.73
C TRP A 21 10.87 28.75 -27.36
N PRO A 22 11.96 28.66 -26.59
CA PRO A 22 13.26 28.35 -27.16
C PRO A 22 13.19 26.94 -27.78
N ALA A 23 13.64 26.80 -29.01
CA ALA A 23 13.73 25.51 -29.69
C ALA A 23 14.44 24.50 -28.79
N PRO A 24 13.98 23.23 -28.70
CA PRO A 24 14.61 22.23 -27.89
C PRO A 24 16.07 22.07 -28.32
N ALA A 25 17.00 22.18 -27.38
CA ALA A 25 18.40 21.82 -27.60
C ALA A 25 18.44 20.41 -28.17
N ALA A 26 19.27 20.18 -29.21
CA ALA A 26 19.39 18.87 -29.84
C ALA A 26 19.55 17.78 -28.80
N ALA A 27 18.74 16.71 -28.94
CA ALA A 27 18.78 15.58 -28.03
C ALA A 27 20.23 15.05 -27.93
N PRO A 28 20.76 14.85 -26.71
CA PRO A 28 22.09 14.27 -26.57
C PRO A 28 22.08 12.89 -27.22
N LYS A 29 23.12 12.59 -28.03
CA LYS A 29 23.32 11.28 -28.65
C LYS A 29 23.27 10.21 -27.56
N ALA A 30 22.45 9.18 -27.75
CA ALA A 30 22.31 8.08 -26.83
C ALA A 30 23.68 7.46 -26.47
N PRO A 31 24.02 7.31 -25.19
CA PRO A 31 25.26 6.60 -24.83
C PRO A 31 25.07 5.12 -25.13
N THR A 32 26.07 4.54 -25.79
CA THR A 32 26.15 3.14 -26.26
C THR A 32 26.51 2.12 -25.16
N THR A 33 26.33 2.45 -23.89
CA THR A 33 26.49 1.51 -22.77
C THR A 33 25.17 1.42 -22.02
N ALA A 34 24.70 0.20 -21.75
CA ALA A 34 23.51 -0.04 -20.92
C ALA A 34 23.66 0.75 -19.62
N LYS A 35 22.85 1.79 -19.45
CA LYS A 35 22.78 2.51 -18.17
C LYS A 35 22.18 1.58 -17.13
N PRO A 36 22.73 1.52 -15.91
CA PRO A 36 22.06 0.82 -14.82
C PRO A 36 20.63 1.37 -14.67
N SER A 37 19.67 0.50 -14.42
CA SER A 37 18.28 0.88 -14.13
C SER A 37 18.27 2.03 -13.12
N PRO A 38 17.40 3.05 -13.28
CA PRO A 38 17.33 4.15 -12.32
C PRO A 38 17.21 3.58 -10.90
N LYS A 39 18.12 3.99 -10.00
CA LYS A 39 18.04 3.57 -8.60
C LYS A 39 16.71 4.06 -8.02
N ALA A 40 15.99 3.17 -7.36
CA ALA A 40 14.81 3.55 -6.59
C ALA A 40 15.18 4.64 -5.58
N PHE A 41 14.33 5.65 -5.45
CA PHE A 41 14.56 6.75 -4.51
C PHE A 41 14.47 6.29 -3.06
N ASP A 42 15.33 6.83 -2.19
CA ASP A 42 15.13 6.66 -0.74
C ASP A 42 13.84 7.39 -0.31
N VAL A 43 13.07 6.76 0.56
CA VAL A 43 11.80 7.28 1.11
C VAL A 43 11.87 7.45 2.63
N PRO A 44 12.65 8.43 3.13
CA PRO A 44 13.03 8.53 4.54
C PRO A 44 11.86 8.54 5.52
N LEU A 45 10.71 9.11 5.13
CA LEU A 45 9.50 9.11 5.97
C LEU A 45 8.92 7.71 6.20
N ALA A 46 9.15 6.80 5.25
CA ALA A 46 8.71 5.41 5.35
C ALA A 46 9.75 4.50 6.00
N THR A 47 11.04 4.68 5.66
CA THR A 47 12.10 3.70 5.92
C THR A 47 12.94 4.01 7.16
N LYS A 48 13.13 5.29 7.53
CA LYS A 48 13.96 5.63 8.69
C LYS A 48 13.30 5.21 10.00
N PRO A 49 14.00 4.45 10.86
CA PRO A 49 13.48 4.11 12.17
C PRO A 49 13.14 5.37 13.00
N TRP A 50 11.98 5.31 13.63
CA TRP A 50 11.53 6.35 14.55
C TRP A 50 10.64 5.71 15.62
N LYS A 51 10.83 6.12 16.87
CA LYS A 51 10.02 5.70 18.01
C LYS A 51 9.41 6.93 18.68
N GLY A 52 8.21 6.79 19.19
CA GLY A 52 7.45 7.83 19.86
C GLY A 52 5.96 7.53 19.78
N ASP A 53 5.14 8.35 20.42
CA ASP A 53 3.71 8.18 20.51
C ASP A 53 2.94 9.08 19.53
N LEU A 54 1.63 9.07 19.58
CA LEU A 54 0.70 9.75 18.67
C LEU A 54 1.00 11.26 18.51
N ASP A 55 1.39 11.94 19.57
CA ASP A 55 1.74 13.36 19.52
C ASP A 55 2.93 13.64 18.59
N GLY A 56 3.94 12.79 18.61
CA GLY A 56 5.06 12.85 17.69
C GLY A 56 4.66 12.49 16.24
N MET A 57 3.76 11.51 16.07
CA MET A 57 3.20 11.17 14.74
C MET A 57 2.41 12.36 14.17
N VAL A 58 1.65 13.06 14.98
CA VAL A 58 0.91 14.27 14.59
C VAL A 58 1.88 15.39 14.18
N ARG A 59 2.94 15.64 14.96
CA ARG A 59 3.94 16.68 14.63
C ARG A 59 4.63 16.41 13.29
N ARG A 60 5.04 15.16 13.02
CA ARG A 60 5.66 14.77 11.73
C ARG A 60 4.63 14.50 10.62
N ARG A 61 3.33 14.59 10.92
CA ARG A 61 2.21 14.41 9.98
C ARG A 61 2.20 13.05 9.25
N VAL A 62 2.77 12.02 9.84
CA VAL A 62 2.81 10.67 9.29
C VAL A 62 2.55 9.65 10.38
N ILE A 63 1.65 8.72 10.10
CA ILE A 63 1.42 7.49 10.86
C ILE A 63 1.80 6.33 9.95
N ARG A 64 2.81 5.55 10.32
CA ARG A 64 3.28 4.39 9.55
C ARG A 64 2.53 3.15 10.02
N VAL A 65 1.74 2.59 9.12
CA VAL A 65 0.91 1.41 9.36
C VAL A 65 1.58 0.21 8.69
N LEU A 66 2.16 -0.67 9.48
CA LEU A 66 2.67 -1.94 8.97
C LEU A 66 1.48 -2.82 8.56
N VAL A 67 1.53 -3.34 7.35
CA VAL A 67 0.51 -4.21 6.76
C VAL A 67 1.18 -5.43 6.12
N VAL A 68 0.44 -6.50 5.88
CA VAL A 68 0.92 -7.62 5.09
C VAL A 68 0.32 -7.56 3.70
N PHE A 69 1.12 -7.89 2.69
CA PHE A 69 0.61 -8.03 1.33
C PHE A 69 -0.25 -9.28 1.23
N SER A 70 -1.55 -9.09 1.14
CA SER A 70 -2.56 -10.14 1.14
C SER A 70 -3.77 -9.65 0.35
N ARG A 71 -4.40 -10.54 -0.40
CA ARG A 71 -5.61 -10.23 -1.19
C ARG A 71 -6.80 -9.80 -0.32
N THR A 72 -6.73 -9.98 1.01
CA THR A 72 -7.76 -9.54 1.95
C THR A 72 -7.33 -8.36 2.80
N GLN A 73 -6.04 -8.27 3.18
CA GLN A 73 -5.54 -7.26 4.11
C GLN A 73 -5.06 -6.00 3.41
N TYR A 74 -4.08 -6.13 2.52
CA TYR A 74 -3.55 -5.03 1.74
C TYR A 74 -3.05 -5.52 0.39
N PHE A 75 -3.58 -4.98 -0.69
CA PHE A 75 -3.18 -5.26 -2.07
C PHE A 75 -3.40 -4.02 -2.94
N VAL A 76 -2.84 -4.04 -4.15
CA VAL A 76 -3.11 -3.01 -5.15
C VAL A 76 -3.88 -3.65 -6.31
N ASP A 77 -5.08 -3.14 -6.58
CA ASP A 77 -5.88 -3.51 -7.73
C ASP A 77 -5.86 -2.37 -8.74
N ARG A 78 -5.25 -2.60 -9.91
CA ARG A 78 -5.12 -1.62 -11.00
C ARG A 78 -4.60 -0.26 -10.52
N GLY A 79 -3.53 -0.28 -9.73
CA GLY A 79 -2.93 0.91 -9.13
C GLY A 79 -3.64 1.42 -7.87
N GLN A 80 -4.81 0.90 -7.52
CA GLN A 80 -5.55 1.34 -6.33
C GLN A 80 -5.26 0.46 -5.12
N PRO A 81 -4.67 1.01 -4.04
CA PRO A 81 -4.56 0.31 -2.77
C PRO A 81 -5.95 -0.06 -2.22
N SER A 82 -6.07 -1.28 -1.74
CA SER A 82 -7.32 -1.89 -1.29
C SER A 82 -7.05 -2.90 -0.18
N GLY A 83 -8.10 -3.41 0.45
CA GLY A 83 -8.01 -4.40 1.52
C GLY A 83 -8.50 -3.88 2.87
N THR A 84 -8.74 -4.79 3.80
CA THR A 84 -9.30 -4.43 5.12
C THR A 84 -8.38 -3.50 5.90
N ALA A 85 -7.07 -3.80 5.95
CA ALA A 85 -6.09 -2.98 6.65
C ALA A 85 -5.98 -1.57 6.01
N TYR A 86 -6.01 -1.48 4.68
CA TYR A 86 -6.01 -0.19 3.99
C TYR A 86 -7.24 0.65 4.30
N GLU A 87 -8.44 0.06 4.24
CA GLU A 87 -9.68 0.79 4.53
C GLU A 87 -9.68 1.32 5.98
N VAL A 88 -9.23 0.49 6.94
CA VAL A 88 -9.14 0.89 8.35
C VAL A 88 -8.09 1.98 8.53
N ALA A 89 -6.91 1.86 7.93
CA ALA A 89 -5.86 2.89 7.99
C ALA A 89 -6.33 4.23 7.41
N ARG A 90 -7.06 4.20 6.28
CA ARG A 90 -7.64 5.40 5.66
C ARG A 90 -8.74 6.04 6.51
N ALA A 91 -9.58 5.21 7.13
CA ALA A 91 -10.61 5.71 8.06
C ALA A 91 -9.96 6.33 9.31
N PHE A 92 -8.92 5.71 9.86
CA PHE A 92 -8.16 6.25 10.98
C PHE A 92 -7.46 7.57 10.63
N GLU A 93 -6.84 7.68 9.44
CA GLU A 93 -6.32 8.94 8.90
C GLU A 93 -7.39 10.04 8.92
N GLY A 94 -8.57 9.74 8.37
CA GLY A 94 -9.70 10.68 8.35
C GLY A 94 -10.15 11.09 9.75
N TYR A 95 -10.30 10.12 10.64
CA TYR A 95 -10.71 10.32 12.04
C TYR A 95 -9.73 11.24 12.80
N VAL A 96 -8.42 10.96 12.71
CA VAL A 96 -7.39 11.78 13.37
C VAL A 96 -7.36 13.19 12.79
N ASN A 97 -7.46 13.34 11.48
CA ASN A 97 -7.46 14.65 10.81
C ASN A 97 -8.66 15.51 11.21
N VAL A 98 -9.85 14.93 11.32
CA VAL A 98 -11.06 15.63 11.77
C VAL A 98 -10.90 16.04 13.25
N LYS A 99 -10.51 15.10 14.12
CA LYS A 99 -10.35 15.34 15.55
C LYS A 99 -9.29 16.39 15.86
N ARG A 100 -8.17 16.40 15.11
CA ARG A 100 -7.05 17.33 15.28
C ARG A 100 -7.24 18.64 14.52
N LYS A 101 -8.32 18.80 13.74
CA LYS A 101 -8.61 20.00 12.93
C LYS A 101 -7.41 20.42 12.06
N THR A 102 -6.78 19.44 11.38
CA THR A 102 -5.49 19.63 10.69
C THR A 102 -5.53 20.61 9.51
N GLY A 103 -6.69 21.10 9.10
CA GLY A 103 -6.81 22.05 7.99
C GLY A 103 -6.24 21.49 6.69
N HIS A 104 -5.33 22.23 6.06
CA HIS A 104 -4.70 21.86 4.79
C HIS A 104 -3.50 20.92 4.96
N LEU A 105 -2.85 20.91 6.12
CA LEU A 105 -1.69 20.08 6.41
C LEU A 105 -2.13 18.76 7.06
N LYS A 106 -2.55 17.82 6.23
CA LYS A 106 -3.08 16.53 6.71
C LYS A 106 -1.99 15.64 7.29
N ILE A 107 -2.38 14.87 8.29
CA ILE A 107 -1.66 13.67 8.74
C ILE A 107 -1.97 12.57 7.73
N VAL A 108 -0.98 11.83 7.29
CA VAL A 108 -1.10 10.75 6.31
C VAL A 108 -0.85 9.41 6.99
N ALA A 109 -1.75 8.45 6.82
CA ALA A 109 -1.51 7.06 7.17
C ALA A 109 -0.79 6.37 5.99
N LEU A 110 0.47 6.04 6.20
CA LEU A 110 1.32 5.40 5.20
C LEU A 110 1.34 3.88 5.46
N CYS A 111 0.70 3.11 4.60
CA CYS A 111 0.76 1.64 4.66
C CYS A 111 2.12 1.17 4.18
N ILE A 112 2.81 0.38 5.01
CA ILE A 112 4.14 -0.19 4.75
C ILE A 112 3.99 -1.70 4.76
N PRO A 113 4.00 -2.39 3.61
CA PRO A 113 3.99 -3.83 3.55
C PRO A 113 5.28 -4.42 4.12
N VAL A 114 5.14 -5.45 4.94
CA VAL A 114 6.23 -6.26 5.48
C VAL A 114 5.78 -7.72 5.55
N ALA A 115 6.72 -8.66 5.59
CA ALA A 115 6.40 -10.05 5.86
C ALA A 115 5.73 -10.18 7.24
N ARG A 116 4.85 -11.17 7.40
CA ARG A 116 4.08 -11.33 8.65
C ARG A 116 4.98 -11.53 9.88
N GLY A 117 6.05 -12.30 9.74
CA GLY A 117 7.05 -12.51 10.80
C GLY A 117 7.78 -11.24 11.21
N ASP A 118 7.85 -10.24 10.34
CA ASP A 118 8.53 -8.96 10.59
C ASP A 118 7.66 -7.91 11.29
N LEU A 119 6.35 -8.14 11.45
CA LEU A 119 5.45 -7.13 12.02
C LEU A 119 5.86 -6.68 13.43
N ILE A 120 6.12 -7.62 14.35
CA ILE A 120 6.55 -7.31 15.74
C ILE A 120 7.98 -6.75 15.75
N PRO A 121 9.00 -7.39 15.13
CA PRO A 121 10.33 -6.80 15.01
C PRO A 121 10.32 -5.38 14.45
N ALA A 122 9.60 -5.15 13.35
CA ALA A 122 9.51 -3.84 12.72
C ALA A 122 8.88 -2.76 13.63
N LEU A 123 7.86 -3.11 14.42
CA LEU A 123 7.30 -2.21 15.43
C LEU A 123 8.34 -1.85 16.50
N LEU A 124 9.02 -2.87 17.06
CA LEU A 124 10.00 -2.69 18.13
C LEU A 124 11.23 -1.91 17.68
N GLU A 125 11.66 -2.10 16.43
CA GLU A 125 12.75 -1.34 15.80
C GLU A 125 12.34 0.10 15.41
N GLY A 126 11.04 0.40 15.41
CA GLY A 126 10.53 1.71 15.01
C GLY A 126 10.45 1.91 13.50
N ARG A 127 10.36 0.83 12.71
CA ARG A 127 10.08 0.87 11.26
C ARG A 127 8.61 1.15 10.96
N GLY A 128 7.71 0.93 11.92
CA GLY A 128 6.29 1.27 11.90
C GLY A 128 5.84 1.87 13.22
N ASP A 129 4.65 2.43 13.24
CA ASP A 129 4.03 3.04 14.42
C ASP A 129 2.92 2.15 14.98
N LEU A 130 2.17 1.50 14.09
CA LEU A 130 1.19 0.47 14.40
C LEU A 130 1.18 -0.60 13.30
N ALA A 131 0.63 -1.79 13.59
CA ALA A 131 0.45 -2.87 12.62
C ALA A 131 -1.02 -3.25 12.51
N MET A 132 -1.51 -3.38 11.27
CA MET A 132 -2.86 -3.80 10.93
C MET A 132 -2.79 -4.90 9.86
N ALA A 133 -3.00 -6.16 10.27
CA ALA A 133 -2.86 -7.31 9.37
C ALA A 133 -3.78 -8.49 9.77
N GLY A 134 -4.93 -8.21 10.38
CA GLY A 134 -5.80 -9.26 10.89
C GLY A 134 -5.09 -10.06 11.99
N LEU A 135 -4.62 -9.37 13.04
CA LEU A 135 -3.72 -9.91 14.05
C LEU A 135 -4.51 -10.36 15.28
N THR A 136 -4.51 -11.66 15.53
CA THR A 136 -5.13 -12.25 16.72
C THR A 136 -4.35 -11.87 17.97
N ILE A 137 -5.06 -11.44 19.00
CA ILE A 137 -4.50 -11.19 20.33
C ILE A 137 -4.16 -12.54 20.95
N THR A 138 -2.88 -12.74 21.31
CA THR A 138 -2.42 -13.88 22.08
C THR A 138 -1.59 -13.42 23.27
N PRO A 139 -1.49 -14.22 24.36
CA PRO A 139 -0.66 -13.90 25.51
C PRO A 139 0.80 -13.64 25.11
N GLU A 140 1.38 -14.48 24.25
CA GLU A 140 2.77 -14.41 23.80
C GLU A 140 3.08 -13.11 23.08
N ARG A 141 2.14 -12.62 22.27
CA ARG A 141 2.28 -11.33 21.57
C ARG A 141 2.08 -10.16 22.52
N ALA A 142 1.13 -10.28 23.47
CA ALA A 142 0.87 -9.23 24.45
C ALA A 142 2.05 -9.02 25.42
N GLU A 143 2.93 -10.01 25.59
CA GLU A 143 4.20 -9.83 26.30
C GLU A 143 5.16 -8.89 25.57
N GLN A 144 5.09 -8.79 24.25
CA GLN A 144 6.01 -8.00 23.42
C GLN A 144 5.45 -6.65 23.03
N VAL A 145 4.15 -6.57 22.67
CA VAL A 145 3.48 -5.39 22.11
C VAL A 145 2.19 -5.08 22.85
N ALA A 146 1.66 -3.87 22.66
CA ALA A 146 0.32 -3.51 23.09
C ALA A 146 -0.68 -3.71 21.95
N PHE A 147 -1.93 -3.99 22.29
CA PHE A 147 -3.04 -4.12 21.37
C PHE A 147 -4.06 -2.97 21.55
N SER A 148 -4.72 -2.60 20.47
CA SER A 148 -5.94 -1.79 20.55
C SER A 148 -7.10 -2.60 21.13
N ALA A 149 -8.24 -1.97 21.38
CA ALA A 149 -9.51 -2.69 21.48
C ALA A 149 -9.73 -3.52 20.20
N PRO A 150 -10.39 -4.69 20.29
CA PRO A 150 -10.55 -5.57 19.14
C PRO A 150 -11.50 -4.96 18.09
N PHE A 151 -11.08 -5.00 16.82
CA PHE A 151 -11.93 -4.65 15.69
C PHE A 151 -12.95 -5.72 15.39
N TRP A 152 -12.62 -6.99 15.71
CA TRP A 152 -13.46 -8.16 15.48
C TRP A 152 -13.21 -9.21 16.56
N SER A 153 -14.26 -9.81 17.12
CA SER A 153 -14.22 -10.87 18.14
C SER A 153 -15.04 -12.09 17.70
N GLY A 154 -14.82 -13.21 18.38
CA GLY A 154 -15.53 -14.46 18.13
C GLY A 154 -15.04 -15.19 16.88
N ILE A 155 -13.75 -15.10 16.58
CA ILE A 155 -13.11 -15.78 15.45
C ILE A 155 -12.67 -17.17 15.89
N SER A 156 -12.87 -18.19 15.04
CA SER A 156 -12.35 -19.54 15.24
C SER A 156 -11.24 -19.84 14.23
N GLU A 157 -10.19 -20.49 14.68
CA GLU A 157 -9.14 -21.03 13.82
C GLU A 157 -9.47 -22.48 13.49
N VAL A 158 -9.78 -22.74 12.22
CA VAL A 158 -10.35 -24.02 11.77
C VAL A 158 -9.40 -24.76 10.84
N VAL A 159 -9.46 -26.08 10.88
CA VAL A 159 -8.77 -26.94 9.92
C VAL A 159 -9.43 -26.80 8.55
N VAL A 160 -8.60 -26.78 7.51
CA VAL A 160 -9.04 -26.82 6.11
C VAL A 160 -8.34 -28.00 5.42
N THR A 161 -9.14 -28.82 4.71
CA THR A 161 -8.67 -29.98 3.94
C THR A 161 -8.71 -29.68 2.43
N GLY A 162 -7.92 -30.44 1.67
CA GLY A 162 -7.86 -30.41 0.21
C GLY A 162 -7.91 -31.83 -0.40
N PRO A 163 -7.60 -31.97 -1.70
CA PRO A 163 -7.76 -33.28 -2.41
C PRO A 163 -6.92 -34.42 -1.87
N THR A 164 -5.79 -34.12 -1.19
CA THR A 164 -4.84 -35.13 -0.67
C THR A 164 -4.85 -35.21 0.85
N SER A 165 -5.82 -34.56 1.50
CA SER A 165 -5.94 -34.52 2.95
C SER A 165 -6.51 -35.81 3.53
N PRO A 166 -6.16 -36.15 4.77
CA PRO A 166 -6.87 -37.15 5.55
C PRO A 166 -8.29 -36.65 5.90
N THR A 167 -9.16 -37.58 6.32
CA THR A 167 -10.48 -37.21 6.88
C THR A 167 -10.25 -36.50 8.23
N VAL A 168 -10.93 -35.38 8.42
CA VAL A 168 -10.90 -34.59 9.66
C VAL A 168 -12.34 -34.26 10.06
N SER A 169 -12.70 -34.56 11.29
CA SER A 169 -14.00 -34.26 11.90
C SER A 169 -13.85 -33.39 13.15
N THR A 170 -12.74 -33.53 13.86
CA THR A 170 -12.43 -32.78 15.08
C THR A 170 -10.96 -32.36 15.09
N ALA A 171 -10.58 -31.45 15.97
CA ALA A 171 -9.17 -31.06 16.14
C ALA A 171 -8.28 -32.24 16.60
N ASP A 172 -8.85 -33.25 17.25
CA ASP A 172 -8.12 -34.44 17.70
C ASP A 172 -7.65 -35.33 16.54
N ASP A 173 -8.28 -35.27 15.38
CA ASP A 173 -7.87 -35.99 14.18
C ASP A 173 -6.55 -35.46 13.59
N LEU A 174 -6.04 -34.32 14.11
CA LEU A 174 -4.72 -33.80 13.78
C LEU A 174 -3.58 -34.60 14.45
N SER A 175 -3.86 -35.49 15.41
CA SER A 175 -2.84 -36.29 16.07
C SER A 175 -2.00 -37.06 15.05
N GLY A 176 -0.66 -36.85 15.08
CA GLY A 176 0.28 -37.44 14.15
C GLY A 176 0.25 -36.95 12.72
N GLN A 177 -0.66 -36.03 12.37
CA GLN A 177 -0.76 -35.43 11.05
C GLN A 177 0.26 -34.31 10.85
N GLU A 178 0.53 -33.94 9.59
CA GLU A 178 1.35 -32.80 9.22
C GLU A 178 0.47 -31.61 8.88
N VAL A 179 0.72 -30.45 9.52
CA VAL A 179 0.06 -29.18 9.24
C VAL A 179 1.08 -28.19 8.73
N PHE A 180 0.82 -27.58 7.57
CA PHE A 180 1.66 -26.54 6.97
C PHE A 180 1.22 -25.17 7.49
N VAL A 181 2.09 -24.47 8.24
CA VAL A 181 1.70 -23.30 9.02
C VAL A 181 2.89 -22.35 9.24
N ARG A 182 2.66 -21.03 9.17
CA ARG A 182 3.71 -20.02 9.48
C ARG A 182 4.01 -19.99 10.98
N LYS A 183 5.30 -19.86 11.33
CA LYS A 183 5.73 -19.74 12.73
C LYS A 183 5.20 -18.48 13.42
N SER A 184 5.07 -17.37 12.69
CA SER A 184 4.59 -16.11 13.24
C SER A 184 3.07 -16.03 13.43
N SER A 185 2.31 -17.07 13.01
CA SER A 185 0.84 -17.08 13.11
C SER A 185 0.36 -17.51 14.49
N SER A 186 -0.81 -17.00 14.90
CA SER A 186 -1.52 -17.52 16.08
C SER A 186 -1.90 -18.99 15.92
N TYR A 187 -2.05 -19.46 14.69
CA TYR A 187 -2.30 -20.88 14.39
C TYR A 187 -1.17 -21.78 14.88
N TRP A 188 0.10 -21.32 14.73
CA TRP A 188 1.25 -22.06 15.28
C TRP A 188 1.18 -22.14 16.79
N GLU A 189 0.92 -21.02 17.47
CA GLU A 189 0.83 -20.93 18.92
C GLU A 189 -0.28 -21.86 19.45
N HIS A 190 -1.47 -21.86 18.83
CA HIS A 190 -2.59 -22.71 19.24
C HIS A 190 -2.39 -24.19 18.90
N LEU A 191 -1.73 -24.51 17.78
CA LEU A 191 -1.34 -25.89 17.45
C LEU A 191 -0.27 -26.43 18.41
N ASP A 192 0.64 -25.58 18.87
CA ASP A 192 1.61 -25.97 19.89
C ASP A 192 0.92 -26.23 21.23
N ALA A 193 -0.02 -25.41 21.66
CA ALA A 193 -0.86 -25.67 22.83
C ALA A 193 -1.67 -26.96 22.68
N LEU A 194 -2.19 -27.27 21.49
CA LEU A 194 -2.84 -28.54 21.18
C LEU A 194 -1.84 -29.71 21.34
N ASN A 195 -0.60 -29.57 20.89
CA ASN A 195 0.46 -30.55 21.03
C ASN A 195 0.78 -30.84 22.50
N GLN A 196 0.83 -29.80 23.33
CA GLN A 196 1.03 -29.97 24.78
C GLN A 196 -0.10 -30.80 25.43
N ARG A 197 -1.35 -30.60 24.95
CA ARG A 197 -2.50 -31.43 25.39
C ARG A 197 -2.35 -32.87 24.89
N PHE A 198 -2.01 -33.09 23.62
CA PHE A 198 -1.83 -34.42 23.05
C PHE A 198 -0.76 -35.22 23.77
N VAL A 199 0.37 -34.61 24.08
CA VAL A 199 1.44 -35.28 24.86
C VAL A 199 0.93 -35.70 26.22
N LYS A 200 0.17 -34.89 26.95
CA LYS A 200 -0.44 -35.23 28.24
C LYS A 200 -1.45 -36.37 28.13
N GLU A 201 -2.15 -36.45 26.98
CA GLU A 201 -3.14 -37.49 26.69
C GLU A 201 -2.51 -38.78 26.08
N GLY A 202 -1.20 -38.83 25.89
CA GLY A 202 -0.50 -39.96 25.24
C GLY A 202 -0.75 -40.08 23.74
N LYS A 203 -1.26 -39.01 23.11
CA LYS A 203 -1.47 -38.95 21.67
C LYS A 203 -0.21 -38.43 20.94
N ALA A 204 -0.03 -38.82 19.68
CA ALA A 204 1.05 -38.33 18.87
C ALA A 204 0.86 -36.82 18.57
N PRO A 205 1.91 -35.96 18.71
CA PRO A 205 1.79 -34.56 18.43
C PRO A 205 1.58 -34.29 16.91
N VAL A 206 0.95 -33.17 16.60
CA VAL A 206 0.87 -32.62 15.24
C VAL A 206 2.27 -32.28 14.78
N ARG A 207 2.65 -32.69 13.59
CA ARG A 207 3.91 -32.29 12.97
C ARG A 207 3.76 -30.93 12.30
N LEU A 208 4.26 -29.87 12.93
CA LEU A 208 4.20 -28.52 12.40
C LEU A 208 5.29 -28.34 11.33
N ARG A 209 4.89 -28.20 10.07
CA ARG A 209 5.77 -27.91 8.96
C ARG A 209 5.78 -26.40 8.72
N PRO A 210 6.93 -25.70 8.91
CA PRO A 210 6.99 -24.27 8.74
C PRO A 210 6.73 -23.84 7.29
N ALA A 211 5.78 -22.93 7.11
CA ALA A 211 5.60 -22.21 5.85
C ALA A 211 6.48 -20.95 5.83
N PRO A 212 6.98 -20.53 4.65
CA PRO A 212 7.65 -19.22 4.49
C PRO A 212 6.77 -18.07 4.97
N GLU A 213 7.37 -17.08 5.63
CA GLU A 213 6.66 -15.94 6.21
C GLU A 213 6.10 -14.96 5.18
N GLU A 214 6.61 -15.02 3.94
CA GLU A 214 6.15 -14.25 2.78
C GLU A 214 4.83 -14.77 2.21
N LEU A 215 4.43 -16.03 2.55
CA LEU A 215 3.17 -16.60 2.09
C LEU A 215 2.04 -16.27 3.05
N GLU A 216 0.94 -15.74 2.54
CA GLU A 216 -0.27 -15.46 3.30
C GLU A 216 -1.26 -16.64 3.27
N ASP A 217 -2.32 -16.56 4.06
CA ASP A 217 -3.29 -17.64 4.22
C ASP A 217 -3.90 -18.08 2.89
N GLU A 218 -4.15 -17.14 1.96
CA GLU A 218 -4.64 -17.46 0.63
C GLU A 218 -3.63 -18.23 -0.23
N ASP A 219 -2.34 -18.01 -0.05
CA ASP A 219 -1.30 -18.77 -0.75
C ASP A 219 -1.25 -20.21 -0.25
N LEU A 220 -1.37 -20.41 1.09
CA LEU A 220 -1.41 -21.75 1.69
C LEU A 220 -2.68 -22.50 1.26
N LEU A 221 -3.82 -21.83 1.19
CA LEU A 221 -5.08 -22.42 0.72
C LEU A 221 -5.05 -22.73 -0.78
N GLU A 222 -4.36 -21.94 -1.60
CA GLU A 222 -4.12 -22.24 -3.02
C GLU A 222 -3.27 -23.51 -3.16
N MET A 223 -2.19 -23.64 -2.37
CA MET A 223 -1.32 -24.83 -2.33
C MET A 223 -2.10 -26.07 -1.86
N LEU A 224 -2.96 -25.91 -0.86
CA LEU A 224 -3.84 -26.97 -0.38
C LEU A 224 -4.80 -27.43 -1.47
N SER A 225 -5.44 -26.50 -2.19
CA SER A 225 -6.31 -26.77 -3.31
C SER A 225 -5.62 -27.50 -4.47
N ALA A 226 -4.32 -27.22 -4.66
CA ALA A 226 -3.48 -27.90 -5.64
C ALA A 226 -2.97 -29.29 -5.17
N GLY A 227 -3.21 -29.68 -3.91
CA GLY A 227 -2.73 -30.93 -3.33
C GLY A 227 -1.25 -30.95 -2.95
N LEU A 228 -0.60 -29.78 -2.91
CA LEU A 228 0.83 -29.63 -2.58
C LEU A 228 1.08 -29.73 -1.07
N VAL A 229 0.09 -29.42 -0.26
CA VAL A 229 0.08 -29.58 1.21
C VAL A 229 -1.19 -30.28 1.63
N LYS A 230 -1.17 -30.96 2.79
CA LYS A 230 -2.28 -31.81 3.20
C LYS A 230 -3.29 -31.11 4.11
N LEU A 231 -2.80 -30.29 5.04
CA LEU A 231 -3.63 -29.63 6.04
C LEU A 231 -3.11 -28.20 6.28
N VAL A 232 -4.05 -27.27 6.42
CA VAL A 232 -3.81 -25.87 6.78
C VAL A 232 -4.80 -25.48 7.86
N VAL A 233 -4.39 -24.60 8.78
CA VAL A 233 -5.28 -23.95 9.75
C VAL A 233 -5.35 -22.47 9.44
N VAL A 234 -6.55 -21.92 9.36
CA VAL A 234 -6.79 -20.49 9.14
C VAL A 234 -8.05 -20.03 9.87
N ASP A 235 -8.22 -18.71 10.00
CA ASP A 235 -9.47 -18.13 10.52
C ASP A 235 -10.69 -18.58 9.71
N ASP A 236 -11.76 -18.91 10.39
CA ASP A 236 -13.00 -19.43 9.84
C ASP A 236 -13.62 -18.55 8.72
N TYR A 237 -13.54 -17.22 8.88
CA TYR A 237 -14.04 -16.29 7.84
C TYR A 237 -13.15 -16.29 6.59
N LYS A 238 -11.83 -16.52 6.73
CA LYS A 238 -10.92 -16.68 5.58
C LYS A 238 -11.18 -18.01 4.89
N ALA A 239 -11.30 -19.10 5.66
CA ALA A 239 -11.62 -20.41 5.14
C ALA A 239 -12.92 -20.37 4.30
N ARG A 240 -14.00 -19.77 4.85
CA ARG A 240 -15.28 -19.61 4.13
C ARG A 240 -15.18 -18.75 2.87
N LEU A 241 -14.38 -17.67 2.91
CA LEU A 241 -14.18 -16.82 1.74
C LEU A 241 -13.47 -17.57 0.63
N TRP A 242 -12.32 -18.19 0.96
CA TRP A 242 -11.46 -18.82 -0.02
C TRP A 242 -11.99 -20.14 -0.56
N ALA A 243 -12.84 -20.86 0.18
CA ALA A 243 -13.58 -22.01 -0.34
C ALA A 243 -14.50 -21.65 -1.53
N LYS A 244 -14.95 -20.40 -1.64
CA LYS A 244 -15.70 -19.91 -2.81
C LYS A 244 -14.80 -19.68 -4.04
N VAL A 245 -13.49 -19.55 -3.84
CA VAL A 245 -12.49 -19.30 -4.89
C VAL A 245 -11.79 -20.61 -5.27
N PHE A 246 -11.48 -21.43 -4.28
CA PHE A 246 -10.81 -22.72 -4.42
C PHE A 246 -11.80 -23.86 -4.12
N PRO A 247 -12.55 -24.37 -5.12
CA PRO A 247 -13.65 -25.32 -4.86
C PRO A 247 -13.21 -26.70 -4.36
N LYS A 248 -11.89 -26.97 -4.34
CA LYS A 248 -11.35 -28.25 -3.86
C LYS A 248 -10.97 -28.24 -2.38
N ILE A 249 -11.08 -27.10 -1.68
CA ILE A 249 -10.83 -27.04 -0.24
C ILE A 249 -12.15 -27.11 0.54
N VAL A 250 -12.07 -27.75 1.72
CA VAL A 250 -13.22 -27.93 2.62
C VAL A 250 -12.85 -27.41 4.01
N PRO A 251 -13.47 -26.31 4.47
CA PRO A 251 -13.36 -25.87 5.87
C PRO A 251 -14.10 -26.81 6.83
N HIS A 252 -13.53 -27.04 8.00
CA HIS A 252 -14.10 -27.86 9.08
C HIS A 252 -14.32 -27.01 10.33
N PRO A 253 -15.47 -26.30 10.46
CA PRO A 253 -15.77 -25.47 11.63
C PRO A 253 -15.79 -26.26 12.95
N GLU A 254 -16.15 -27.53 12.92
CA GLU A 254 -16.16 -28.47 14.06
C GLU A 254 -14.75 -28.90 14.49
N ALA A 255 -13.77 -28.79 13.60
CA ALA A 255 -12.36 -29.04 13.88
C ALA A 255 -11.60 -27.73 14.15
N ALA A 256 -12.12 -26.91 15.06
CA ALA A 256 -11.46 -25.69 15.48
C ALA A 256 -10.32 -26.00 16.47
N VAL A 257 -9.13 -25.47 16.19
CA VAL A 257 -7.96 -25.53 17.10
C VAL A 257 -8.03 -24.45 18.16
N HIS A 258 -8.73 -23.36 17.86
CA HIS A 258 -9.01 -22.25 18.78
C HIS A 258 -10.35 -21.60 18.46
N THR A 259 -11.03 -21.08 19.51
CA THR A 259 -12.31 -20.37 19.39
C THR A 259 -12.31 -19.09 20.21
N GLY A 260 -13.15 -18.13 19.85
CA GLY A 260 -13.28 -16.88 20.60
C GLY A 260 -12.16 -15.87 20.36
N GLY A 261 -11.34 -16.08 19.32
CA GLY A 261 -10.25 -15.20 18.97
C GLY A 261 -10.69 -13.75 18.72
N GLU A 262 -9.82 -12.81 19.03
CA GLU A 262 -10.02 -11.37 18.87
C GLU A 262 -8.93 -10.78 17.97
N VAL A 263 -9.33 -9.98 16.97
CA VAL A 263 -8.41 -9.32 16.05
C VAL A 263 -8.30 -7.83 16.37
N ALA A 264 -7.06 -7.36 16.55
CA ALA A 264 -6.74 -5.98 16.92
C ALA A 264 -5.55 -5.41 16.13
N ALA A 265 -5.32 -4.11 16.25
CA ALA A 265 -4.08 -3.48 15.81
C ALA A 265 -3.01 -3.63 16.91
N MET A 266 -1.76 -3.87 16.51
CA MET A 266 -0.60 -3.88 17.41
C MET A 266 0.13 -2.54 17.39
N MET A 267 0.73 -2.17 18.51
CA MET A 267 1.61 -1.00 18.67
C MET A 267 2.66 -1.27 19.74
N ARG A 268 3.66 -0.42 19.85
CA ARG A 268 4.61 -0.49 20.96
C ARG A 268 3.92 -0.22 22.29
N LYS A 269 4.41 -0.82 23.38
CA LYS A 269 3.88 -0.63 24.74
C LYS A 269 4.04 0.83 25.24
N ASP A 270 5.04 1.53 24.75
CA ASP A 270 5.31 2.93 25.05
C ASP A 270 4.49 3.94 24.19
N SER A 271 3.31 3.52 23.71
CA SER A 271 2.44 4.33 22.87
C SER A 271 1.01 4.48 23.45
N PRO A 272 0.85 4.94 24.72
CA PRO A 272 -0.46 5.01 25.39
C PRO A 272 -1.43 5.99 24.73
N LEU A 273 -0.94 7.09 24.12
CA LEU A 273 -1.81 8.05 23.43
C LEU A 273 -2.39 7.43 22.15
N LEU A 274 -1.57 6.68 21.40
CA LEU A 274 -2.05 5.95 20.22
C LEU A 274 -3.05 4.87 20.62
N GLN A 275 -2.80 4.14 21.71
CA GLN A 275 -3.69 3.09 22.21
C GLN A 275 -5.06 3.67 22.59
N ALA A 276 -5.08 4.77 23.34
CA ALA A 276 -6.32 5.47 23.74
C ALA A 276 -7.08 6.01 22.51
N GLU A 277 -6.37 6.54 21.52
CA GLU A 277 -6.97 7.06 20.29
C GLU A 277 -7.59 5.93 19.45
N LEU A 278 -6.90 4.80 19.30
CA LEU A 278 -7.44 3.62 18.62
C LEU A 278 -8.63 3.02 19.35
N ALA A 279 -8.63 2.98 20.70
CA ALA A 279 -9.77 2.52 21.48
C ALA A 279 -11.02 3.37 21.22
N ALA A 280 -10.86 4.69 21.12
CA ALA A 280 -11.96 5.59 20.76
C ALA A 280 -12.42 5.39 19.29
N PHE A 281 -11.49 5.18 18.37
CA PHE A 281 -11.76 4.93 16.96
C PHE A 281 -12.53 3.62 16.75
N VAL A 282 -12.14 2.54 17.42
CA VAL A 282 -12.77 1.21 17.29
C VAL A 282 -14.25 1.25 17.68
N LYS A 283 -14.64 2.04 18.68
CA LYS A 283 -16.05 2.19 19.11
C LYS A 283 -16.98 2.60 17.96
N THR A 284 -16.46 3.33 16.97
CA THR A 284 -17.24 3.84 15.84
C THR A 284 -16.89 3.16 14.50
N HIS A 285 -15.83 2.35 14.46
CA HIS A 285 -15.30 1.74 13.22
C HIS A 285 -15.08 0.22 13.31
N GLY A 286 -15.26 -0.41 14.49
CA GLY A 286 -15.16 -1.86 14.66
C GLY A 286 -16.36 -2.61 14.09
N LYS A 287 -16.30 -3.95 14.09
CA LYS A 287 -17.42 -4.82 13.72
C LYS A 287 -18.65 -4.49 14.60
N GLY A 288 -19.83 -4.49 14.00
CA GLY A 288 -21.08 -4.02 14.61
C GLY A 288 -21.44 -2.60 14.20
N THR A 289 -20.48 -1.79 13.78
CA THR A 289 -20.76 -0.45 13.22
C THR A 289 -21.03 -0.52 11.71
N VAL A 290 -21.61 0.55 11.15
CA VAL A 290 -21.85 0.66 9.70
C VAL A 290 -20.56 0.52 8.92
N PHE A 291 -19.47 1.18 9.34
CA PHE A 291 -18.17 1.08 8.68
C PHE A 291 -17.60 -0.33 8.77
N GLY A 292 -17.45 -0.89 9.98
CA GLY A 292 -16.87 -2.22 10.19
C GLY A 292 -17.63 -3.32 9.44
N ASN A 293 -18.98 -3.28 9.47
CA ASN A 293 -19.81 -4.24 8.74
C ASN A 293 -19.69 -4.09 7.21
N THR A 294 -19.50 -2.85 6.71
CA THR A 294 -19.29 -2.59 5.27
C THR A 294 -17.95 -3.15 4.81
N VAL A 295 -16.88 -2.91 5.55
CA VAL A 295 -15.53 -3.44 5.25
C VAL A 295 -15.54 -4.98 5.32
N ALA A 296 -16.11 -5.56 6.38
CA ALA A 296 -16.22 -7.00 6.52
C ALA A 296 -16.98 -7.63 5.32
N ARG A 297 -18.16 -7.10 4.96
CA ARG A 297 -18.93 -7.59 3.82
C ARG A 297 -18.18 -7.50 2.50
N LYS A 298 -17.42 -6.40 2.28
CA LYS A 298 -16.65 -6.18 1.06
C LYS A 298 -15.51 -7.21 0.90
N TYR A 299 -14.78 -7.52 1.97
CA TYR A 299 -13.52 -8.28 1.89
C TYR A 299 -13.60 -9.69 2.50
N THR A 300 -14.64 -10.04 3.25
CA THR A 300 -14.82 -11.37 3.80
C THR A 300 -16.13 -12.04 3.34
N GLY A 301 -17.09 -11.26 2.86
CA GLY A 301 -18.37 -11.75 2.36
C GLY A 301 -18.44 -11.95 0.84
N SER A 302 -17.63 -11.25 0.07
CA SER A 302 -17.66 -11.20 -1.40
C SER A 302 -16.31 -11.58 -2.00
N THR A 303 -16.35 -12.34 -3.10
CA THR A 303 -15.15 -12.69 -3.90
C THR A 303 -14.91 -11.75 -5.09
N ARG A 304 -15.66 -10.66 -5.20
CA ARG A 304 -15.56 -9.73 -6.34
C ARG A 304 -14.17 -9.13 -6.53
N PHE A 305 -13.46 -8.89 -5.44
CA PHE A 305 -12.10 -8.37 -5.47
C PHE A 305 -11.05 -9.46 -5.76
N VAL A 306 -11.39 -10.74 -5.54
CA VAL A 306 -10.50 -11.89 -5.79
C VAL A 306 -10.65 -12.40 -7.22
N LYS A 307 -11.89 -12.46 -7.73
CA LYS A 307 -12.09 -12.70 -9.16
C LYS A 307 -11.39 -11.52 -9.84
N PRO A 308 -10.41 -11.77 -10.74
CA PRO A 308 -9.95 -10.69 -11.57
C PRO A 308 -11.22 -10.07 -12.14
N ALA A 309 -11.55 -8.85 -11.72
CA ALA A 309 -12.68 -8.08 -12.23
C ALA A 309 -12.42 -7.71 -13.69
N THR A 310 -11.77 -8.58 -14.44
CA THR A 310 -11.02 -8.24 -15.61
C THR A 310 -11.27 -9.31 -16.61
N SER A 311 -11.98 -8.89 -17.65
CA SER A 311 -11.75 -9.51 -18.94
C SER A 311 -10.23 -9.53 -19.17
N THR A 312 -9.73 -10.57 -19.80
CA THR A 312 -8.32 -10.68 -20.26
C THR A 312 -7.82 -9.37 -20.89
N ALA A 313 -8.72 -8.60 -21.51
CA ALA A 313 -8.46 -7.31 -22.13
C ALA A 313 -8.12 -6.18 -21.12
N GLU A 314 -8.76 -6.13 -19.94
CA GLU A 314 -8.44 -5.07 -18.94
C GLU A 314 -7.12 -5.34 -18.20
N VAL A 315 -6.79 -6.61 -17.94
CA VAL A 315 -5.45 -6.99 -17.43
C VAL A 315 -4.38 -6.59 -18.43
N ALA A 316 -4.56 -6.97 -19.70
CA ALA A 316 -3.63 -6.62 -20.77
C ALA A 316 -3.48 -5.09 -20.94
N LYS A 317 -4.55 -4.33 -20.75
CA LYS A 317 -4.51 -2.86 -20.79
C LYS A 317 -3.69 -2.30 -19.62
N TYR A 318 -3.86 -2.81 -18.41
CA TYR A 318 -3.09 -2.39 -17.24
C TYR A 318 -1.60 -2.74 -17.41
N ASP A 319 -1.29 -3.97 -17.80
CA ASP A 319 0.09 -4.44 -18.06
C ASP A 319 0.78 -3.59 -19.13
N ARG A 320 0.05 -3.22 -20.19
CA ARG A 320 0.54 -2.31 -21.23
C ARG A 320 0.86 -0.93 -20.65
N THR A 321 0.01 -0.41 -19.77
CA THR A 321 0.22 0.88 -19.09
C THR A 321 1.50 0.86 -18.26
N VAL A 322 1.71 -0.19 -17.46
CA VAL A 322 2.93 -0.38 -16.66
C VAL A 322 4.18 -0.43 -17.55
N LYS A 323 4.14 -1.23 -18.63
CA LYS A 323 5.26 -1.34 -19.59
C LYS A 323 5.61 -0.01 -20.24
N LEU A 324 4.63 0.84 -20.55
CA LEU A 324 4.87 2.17 -21.09
C LEU A 324 5.57 3.08 -20.08
N PHE A 325 5.12 3.07 -18.81
CA PHE A 325 5.81 3.80 -17.75
C PHE A 325 7.25 3.30 -17.54
N GLN A 326 7.49 1.99 -17.58
CA GLN A 326 8.83 1.42 -17.52
C GLN A 326 9.72 1.91 -18.68
N ALA A 327 9.23 1.82 -19.91
CA ALA A 327 9.98 2.23 -21.09
C ALA A 327 10.32 3.73 -21.08
N TYR A 328 9.36 4.59 -20.72
CA TYR A 328 9.61 6.03 -20.66
C TYR A 328 10.36 6.45 -19.39
N GLY A 329 10.18 5.77 -18.27
CA GLY A 329 11.00 5.95 -17.08
C GLY A 329 12.48 5.69 -17.36
N GLU A 330 12.79 4.56 -18.02
CA GLU A 330 14.14 4.22 -18.45
C GLU A 330 14.69 5.24 -19.44
N LYS A 331 13.91 5.58 -20.48
CA LYS A 331 14.30 6.55 -21.51
C LYS A 331 14.70 7.92 -20.93
N TYR A 332 14.00 8.38 -19.92
CA TYR A 332 14.19 9.71 -19.33
C TYR A 332 14.94 9.69 -17.98
N GLY A 333 15.39 8.51 -17.52
CA GLY A 333 16.11 8.38 -16.25
C GLY A 333 15.26 8.75 -15.03
N LEU A 334 13.96 8.41 -15.06
CA LEU A 334 13.00 8.64 -13.98
C LEU A 334 12.49 7.31 -13.44
N ASP A 335 12.24 7.25 -12.14
CA ASP A 335 11.62 6.07 -11.52
C ASP A 335 10.18 5.90 -12.05
N TYR A 336 9.94 4.78 -12.73
CA TYR A 336 8.65 4.51 -13.38
C TYR A 336 7.50 4.34 -12.37
N LEU A 337 7.78 3.84 -11.16
CA LEU A 337 6.77 3.72 -10.11
C LEU A 337 6.32 5.10 -9.61
N LEU A 338 7.24 6.06 -9.57
CA LEU A 338 6.93 7.43 -9.20
C LEU A 338 6.09 8.12 -10.30
N MET A 339 6.41 7.89 -11.57
CA MET A 339 5.60 8.38 -12.70
C MET A 339 4.21 7.73 -12.74
N MET A 340 4.14 6.44 -12.43
CA MET A 340 2.87 5.72 -12.32
C MET A 340 2.02 6.23 -11.15
N ALA A 341 2.63 6.58 -10.02
CA ALA A 341 1.95 7.19 -8.89
C ALA A 341 1.35 8.56 -9.23
N GLN A 342 2.05 9.37 -10.05
CA GLN A 342 1.50 10.61 -10.59
C GLN A 342 0.32 10.33 -11.51
N GLY A 343 0.46 9.45 -12.50
CA GLY A 343 -0.64 9.08 -13.40
C GLY A 343 -1.86 8.54 -12.65
N TYR A 344 -1.64 7.82 -11.54
CA TYR A 344 -2.72 7.40 -10.67
C TYR A 344 -3.39 8.59 -9.94
N GLN A 345 -2.61 9.57 -9.47
CA GLN A 345 -3.15 10.79 -8.85
C GLN A 345 -3.95 11.63 -9.87
N GLU A 346 -3.52 11.67 -11.13
CA GLU A 346 -4.17 12.44 -12.19
C GLU A 346 -5.52 11.86 -12.63
N SER A 347 -5.56 10.56 -12.91
CA SER A 347 -6.71 9.94 -13.58
C SER A 347 -7.11 8.55 -13.08
N ARG A 348 -6.47 8.01 -12.06
CA ARG A 348 -6.56 6.59 -11.68
C ARG A 348 -6.05 5.65 -12.78
N LEU A 349 -5.08 6.09 -13.57
CA LEU A 349 -4.54 5.40 -14.75
C LEU A 349 -5.59 5.19 -15.86
N ASP A 350 -6.61 6.02 -15.92
CA ASP A 350 -7.68 5.93 -16.92
C ASP A 350 -7.45 6.92 -18.07
N GLN A 351 -7.18 6.36 -19.27
CA GLN A 351 -6.96 7.15 -20.50
C GLN A 351 -8.21 7.90 -20.99
N THR A 352 -9.39 7.49 -20.56
CA THR A 352 -10.65 8.10 -21.02
C THR A 352 -11.02 9.38 -20.27
N VAL A 353 -10.33 9.70 -19.18
CA VAL A 353 -10.60 10.87 -18.35
C VAL A 353 -10.21 12.14 -19.09
N LYS A 354 -11.14 13.10 -19.09
CA LYS A 354 -10.92 14.47 -19.58
C LYS A 354 -11.30 15.46 -18.49
N SER A 355 -10.43 16.42 -18.23
CA SER A 355 -10.74 17.50 -17.29
C SER A 355 -11.65 18.56 -17.93
N PRO A 356 -12.39 19.36 -17.15
CA PRO A 356 -13.18 20.48 -17.65
C PRO A 356 -12.37 21.52 -18.40
N VAL A 357 -11.06 21.62 -18.15
CA VAL A 357 -10.15 22.57 -18.83
C VAL A 357 -9.46 21.95 -20.05
N GLY A 358 -9.77 20.68 -20.40
CA GLY A 358 -9.29 20.04 -21.62
C GLY A 358 -8.03 19.18 -21.46
N ALA A 359 -7.55 18.94 -20.24
CA ALA A 359 -6.48 17.96 -20.01
C ALA A 359 -7.00 16.53 -20.26
N ILE A 360 -6.16 15.67 -20.82
CA ILE A 360 -6.55 14.35 -21.35
C ILE A 360 -5.72 13.23 -20.74
N GLY A 361 -6.37 12.11 -20.43
CA GLY A 361 -5.80 10.80 -20.27
C GLY A 361 -5.09 10.54 -18.96
N VAL A 362 -4.28 9.48 -18.95
CA VAL A 362 -3.57 8.94 -17.78
C VAL A 362 -2.79 10.03 -17.04
N MET A 363 -2.08 10.89 -17.76
CA MET A 363 -1.21 11.92 -17.19
C MET A 363 -1.85 13.32 -17.23
N GLN A 364 -3.13 13.43 -17.58
CA GLN A 364 -3.86 14.71 -17.69
C GLN A 364 -3.06 15.80 -18.42
N VAL A 365 -2.61 15.47 -19.65
CA VAL A 365 -1.79 16.37 -20.47
C VAL A 365 -2.67 17.29 -21.33
N MET A 366 -2.33 18.57 -21.37
CA MET A 366 -2.97 19.51 -22.28
C MET A 366 -2.51 19.28 -23.73
N PRO A 367 -3.41 19.29 -24.74
CA PRO A 367 -3.03 19.11 -26.15
C PRO A 367 -1.95 20.09 -26.64
N ALA A 368 -1.97 21.34 -26.16
CA ALA A 368 -0.94 22.33 -26.46
C ALA A 368 0.45 21.87 -25.95
N THR A 369 0.53 21.42 -24.71
CA THR A 369 1.77 20.88 -24.13
C THR A 369 2.29 19.68 -24.93
N ALA A 370 1.41 18.78 -25.37
CA ALA A 370 1.80 17.63 -26.18
C ALA A 370 2.40 18.05 -27.53
N LYS A 371 1.80 19.07 -28.16
CA LYS A 371 2.32 19.65 -29.40
C LYS A 371 3.73 20.22 -29.21
N ASP A 372 3.93 21.02 -28.16
CA ASP A 372 5.22 21.61 -27.82
C ASP A 372 6.30 20.54 -27.53
N LEU A 373 5.89 19.43 -26.92
CA LEU A 373 6.76 18.31 -26.63
C LEU A 373 7.00 17.40 -27.84
N ALA A 374 6.29 17.57 -28.96
CA ALA A 374 6.37 16.74 -30.17
C ALA A 374 6.24 15.23 -29.88
N VAL A 375 5.22 14.82 -29.11
CA VAL A 375 5.00 13.43 -28.68
C VAL A 375 3.82 12.74 -29.36
N GLY A 376 3.13 13.42 -30.27
CA GLY A 376 1.96 12.90 -30.98
C GLY A 376 0.63 13.20 -30.28
N ASP A 377 -0.40 12.40 -30.61
CA ASP A 377 -1.77 12.61 -30.13
C ASP A 377 -1.95 12.02 -28.71
N VAL A 378 -2.13 12.90 -27.73
CA VAL A 378 -2.34 12.50 -26.31
C VAL A 378 -3.68 11.82 -26.02
N GLN A 379 -4.56 11.68 -26.99
CA GLN A 379 -5.71 10.79 -26.88
C GLN A 379 -5.27 9.31 -26.91
N GLN A 380 -4.08 9.02 -27.46
CA GLN A 380 -3.47 7.71 -27.42
C GLN A 380 -2.69 7.51 -26.12
N LEU A 381 -2.86 6.34 -25.50
CA LEU A 381 -2.24 5.98 -24.22
C LEU A 381 -0.72 6.17 -24.24
N ASP A 382 -0.06 5.71 -25.30
CA ASP A 382 1.40 5.78 -25.46
C ASP A 382 1.88 7.23 -25.49
N ALA A 383 1.34 8.06 -26.37
CA ALA A 383 1.67 9.48 -26.50
C ALA A 383 1.35 10.26 -25.19
N ASN A 384 0.29 9.88 -24.49
CA ASN A 384 -0.12 10.51 -23.24
C ASN A 384 0.91 10.27 -22.12
N ILE A 385 1.30 9.01 -21.91
CA ILE A 385 2.31 8.65 -20.90
C ILE A 385 3.67 9.25 -21.30
N HIS A 386 4.05 9.16 -22.59
CA HIS A 386 5.26 9.79 -23.11
C HIS A 386 5.29 11.30 -22.80
N ALA A 387 4.20 12.01 -23.09
CA ALA A 387 4.11 13.44 -22.82
C ALA A 387 4.28 13.79 -21.34
N GLY A 388 3.58 13.08 -20.45
CA GLY A 388 3.65 13.32 -19.01
C GLY A 388 5.06 13.09 -18.45
N VAL A 389 5.68 11.94 -18.76
CA VAL A 389 7.03 11.60 -18.29
C VAL A 389 8.07 12.58 -18.86
N LYS A 390 7.98 12.91 -20.16
CA LYS A 390 8.87 13.89 -20.81
C LYS A 390 8.74 15.26 -20.18
N TYR A 391 7.51 15.68 -19.83
CA TYR A 391 7.26 16.97 -19.21
C TYR A 391 7.82 17.07 -17.79
N ILE A 392 7.71 15.98 -16.98
CA ILE A 392 8.38 15.93 -15.69
C ILE A 392 9.90 16.00 -15.84
N ARG A 393 10.50 15.29 -16.80
CA ARG A 393 11.94 15.39 -17.06
C ARG A 393 12.33 16.83 -17.44
N PHE A 394 11.56 17.47 -18.30
CA PHE A 394 11.76 18.89 -18.64
C PHE A 394 11.69 19.79 -17.40
N MET A 395 10.73 19.58 -16.50
CA MET A 395 10.60 20.37 -15.26
C MET A 395 11.84 20.20 -14.37
N VAL A 396 12.30 18.98 -14.20
CA VAL A 396 13.50 18.69 -13.40
C VAL A 396 14.72 19.35 -14.01
N ASP A 397 14.95 19.18 -15.31
CA ASP A 397 16.13 19.72 -16.01
C ASP A 397 16.14 21.24 -16.02
N ARG A 398 14.97 21.85 -16.27
CA ARG A 398 14.86 23.29 -16.43
C ARG A 398 14.92 24.08 -15.13
N TYR A 399 14.36 23.52 -14.05
CA TYR A 399 14.13 24.29 -12.82
C TYR A 399 14.86 23.76 -11.59
N TYR A 400 15.33 22.51 -11.62
CA TYR A 400 15.85 21.83 -10.43
C TYR A 400 17.18 21.08 -10.66
N ALA A 401 17.76 21.07 -11.86
CA ALA A 401 19.00 20.36 -12.17
C ALA A 401 20.15 20.80 -11.26
N ASP A 402 20.36 22.12 -11.18
CA ASP A 402 21.48 22.73 -10.46
C ASP A 402 21.15 23.06 -8.99
N GLU A 403 19.96 22.72 -8.54
CA GLU A 403 19.55 22.98 -7.15
C GLU A 403 20.12 21.91 -6.21
N PRO A 404 20.59 22.28 -5.00
CA PRO A 404 21.15 21.34 -4.03
C PRO A 404 20.05 20.53 -3.34
N MET A 405 19.35 19.71 -4.13
CA MET A 405 18.27 18.82 -3.72
C MET A 405 18.63 17.37 -3.99
N ASP A 406 18.16 16.46 -3.13
CA ASP A 406 18.11 15.05 -3.48
C ASP A 406 17.08 14.78 -4.61
N ASP A 407 17.18 13.60 -5.23
CA ASP A 407 16.34 13.24 -6.36
C ASP A 407 14.86 13.17 -6.00
N VAL A 408 14.53 12.78 -4.76
CA VAL A 408 13.13 12.76 -4.26
C VAL A 408 12.58 14.19 -4.24
N ASN A 409 13.30 15.13 -3.63
CA ASN A 409 12.82 16.50 -3.58
C ASN A 409 12.75 17.13 -4.98
N LYS A 410 13.72 16.86 -5.88
CA LYS A 410 13.61 17.30 -7.29
C LYS A 410 12.30 16.84 -7.94
N ALA A 411 11.93 15.58 -7.72
CA ALA A 411 10.67 15.03 -8.24
C ALA A 411 9.44 15.66 -7.55
N LEU A 412 9.44 15.81 -6.22
CA LEU A 412 8.33 16.43 -5.49
C LEU A 412 8.09 17.88 -5.93
N PHE A 413 9.17 18.65 -6.14
CA PHE A 413 9.08 20.00 -6.67
C PHE A 413 8.63 20.04 -8.14
N ALA A 414 9.03 19.06 -8.95
CA ALA A 414 8.53 18.93 -10.31
C ALA A 414 7.01 18.64 -10.33
N PHE A 415 6.52 17.78 -9.44
CA PHE A 415 5.08 17.54 -9.29
C PHE A 415 4.32 18.76 -8.80
N ALA A 416 4.85 19.47 -7.81
CA ALA A 416 4.28 20.73 -7.35
C ALA A 416 4.20 21.76 -8.51
N SER A 417 5.25 21.80 -9.34
CA SER A 417 5.30 22.67 -10.53
C SER A 417 4.35 22.22 -11.64
N TYR A 418 4.16 20.93 -11.80
CA TYR A 418 3.18 20.36 -12.73
C TYR A 418 1.75 20.81 -12.36
N ASN A 419 1.41 20.76 -11.07
CA ASN A 419 0.08 21.11 -10.56
C ASN A 419 -0.14 22.63 -10.43
N ALA A 420 0.82 23.37 -9.85
CA ALA A 420 0.65 24.78 -9.49
C ALA A 420 1.39 25.78 -10.40
N GLY A 421 2.23 25.28 -11.29
CA GLY A 421 3.11 26.09 -12.14
C GLY A 421 4.46 26.42 -11.50
N PRO A 422 5.57 26.38 -12.29
CA PRO A 422 6.94 26.53 -11.77
C PRO A 422 7.24 27.91 -11.18
N ALA A 423 6.65 28.97 -11.74
CA ALA A 423 6.83 30.33 -11.21
C ALA A 423 6.28 30.47 -9.78
N ARG A 424 5.11 29.87 -9.54
CA ARG A 424 4.49 29.87 -8.20
C ARG A 424 5.31 29.08 -7.21
N VAL A 425 5.79 27.88 -7.57
CA VAL A 425 6.63 27.05 -6.71
C VAL A 425 7.96 27.75 -6.38
N ARG A 426 8.56 28.47 -7.34
CA ARG A 426 9.76 29.29 -7.09
C ARG A 426 9.49 30.39 -6.04
N ALA A 427 8.34 31.06 -6.11
CA ALA A 427 7.96 32.07 -5.12
C ALA A 427 7.78 31.45 -3.72
N LEU A 428 7.16 30.27 -3.62
CA LEU A 428 6.99 29.55 -2.35
C LEU A 428 8.34 29.15 -1.75
N ARG A 429 9.30 28.67 -2.56
CA ARG A 429 10.65 28.33 -2.12
C ARG A 429 11.39 29.57 -1.58
N LYS A 430 11.28 30.70 -2.27
CA LYS A 430 11.88 31.98 -1.83
C LYS A 430 11.29 32.45 -0.50
N GLU A 431 9.98 32.33 -0.32
CA GLU A 431 9.33 32.68 0.96
C GLU A 431 9.73 31.69 2.08
N ALA A 432 9.86 30.39 1.79
CA ALA A 432 10.35 29.41 2.75
C ALA A 432 11.75 29.80 3.27
N ALA A 433 12.68 30.09 2.37
CA ALA A 433 14.02 30.57 2.74
C ALA A 433 13.98 31.85 3.62
N ALA A 434 13.15 32.83 3.27
CA ALA A 434 12.99 34.07 4.04
C ALA A 434 12.43 33.83 5.47
N LYS A 435 11.76 32.69 5.69
CA LYS A 435 11.23 32.28 7.00
C LYS A 435 12.15 31.30 7.74
N GLY A 436 13.37 31.06 7.27
CA GLY A 436 14.32 30.14 7.88
C GLY A 436 14.01 28.66 7.65
N LEU A 437 13.10 28.34 6.71
CA LEU A 437 12.82 26.97 6.27
C LEU A 437 13.76 26.57 5.12
N ASN A 438 13.98 25.26 4.95
CA ASN A 438 14.81 24.77 3.86
C ASN A 438 14.05 24.85 2.51
N PRO A 439 14.47 25.72 1.56
CA PRO A 439 13.78 25.88 0.28
C PRO A 439 13.94 24.70 -0.66
N ASN A 440 14.82 23.76 -0.33
CA ASN A 440 15.16 22.59 -1.13
C ASN A 440 14.52 21.29 -0.61
N VAL A 441 13.68 21.38 0.42
CA VAL A 441 12.95 20.27 1.00
C VAL A 441 11.45 20.58 0.94
N TRP A 442 10.68 19.66 0.36
CA TRP A 442 9.23 19.87 0.23
C TRP A 442 8.51 19.70 1.57
N PHE A 443 8.57 18.50 2.16
CA PHE A 443 7.83 18.18 3.38
C PHE A 443 8.35 18.94 4.61
N HIS A 444 7.41 19.49 5.38
CA HIS A 444 7.66 20.29 6.60
C HIS A 444 8.41 21.61 6.36
N ASN A 445 8.65 21.97 5.11
CA ASN A 445 9.31 23.21 4.71
C ASN A 445 8.45 23.98 3.69
N VAL A 446 8.63 23.74 2.39
CA VAL A 446 7.93 24.50 1.35
C VAL A 446 6.43 24.18 1.30
N ASP A 447 6.03 22.97 1.64
CA ASP A 447 4.62 22.57 1.73
C ASP A 447 3.84 23.37 2.79
N THR A 448 4.50 23.83 3.88
CA THR A 448 3.86 24.68 4.90
C THR A 448 3.55 26.05 4.35
N ILE A 449 4.43 26.59 3.52
CA ILE A 449 4.20 27.87 2.83
C ILE A 449 3.13 27.68 1.75
N ALA A 450 3.18 26.58 0.99
CA ALA A 450 2.20 26.24 -0.02
C ALA A 450 0.79 26.13 0.59
N ALA A 451 0.63 25.42 1.70
CA ALA A 451 -0.63 25.32 2.41
C ALA A 451 -1.22 26.68 2.82
N ALA A 452 -0.35 27.60 3.27
CA ALA A 452 -0.74 28.93 3.71
C ALA A 452 -1.08 29.89 2.53
N ARG A 453 -0.39 29.75 1.37
CA ARG A 453 -0.47 30.69 0.26
C ARG A 453 -1.40 30.25 -0.87
N ILE A 454 -1.41 28.97 -1.18
CA ILE A 454 -2.15 28.40 -2.33
C ILE A 454 -3.14 27.30 -1.93
N GLY A 455 -3.26 27.04 -0.63
CA GLY A 455 -4.26 26.10 -0.10
C GLY A 455 -3.82 24.63 -0.16
N ALA A 456 -4.82 23.74 0.01
CA ALA A 456 -4.58 22.30 0.18
C ALA A 456 -4.28 21.55 -1.12
N GLU A 457 -4.66 22.08 -2.26
CA GLU A 457 -4.68 21.32 -3.53
C GLU A 457 -3.28 20.75 -3.88
N THR A 458 -2.31 21.64 -4.08
CA THR A 458 -0.94 21.23 -4.43
C THR A 458 -0.27 20.40 -3.33
N VAL A 459 -0.51 20.75 -2.06
CA VAL A 459 0.06 19.99 -0.93
C VAL A 459 -0.51 18.57 -0.91
N THR A 460 -1.81 18.42 -1.07
CA THR A 460 -2.48 17.11 -1.13
C THR A 460 -2.06 16.32 -2.35
N TYR A 461 -1.91 16.98 -3.50
CA TYR A 461 -1.46 16.37 -4.75
C TYR A 461 -0.08 15.72 -4.59
N VAL A 462 0.92 16.47 -4.12
CA VAL A 462 2.28 15.96 -3.92
C VAL A 462 2.32 14.86 -2.84
N SER A 463 1.61 15.06 -1.72
CA SER A 463 1.54 14.06 -0.64
C SER A 463 0.92 12.74 -1.09
N ASN A 464 -0.12 12.78 -1.93
CA ASN A 464 -0.76 11.59 -2.47
C ASN A 464 0.18 10.84 -3.44
N ILE A 465 0.87 11.56 -4.34
CA ILE A 465 1.83 10.93 -5.25
C ILE A 465 2.92 10.21 -4.46
N TYR A 466 3.50 10.88 -3.46
CA TYR A 466 4.52 10.27 -2.60
C TYR A 466 3.99 9.01 -1.88
N LYS A 467 2.78 9.06 -1.33
CA LYS A 467 2.13 7.91 -0.68
C LYS A 467 1.93 6.74 -1.64
N TYR A 468 1.42 6.99 -2.85
CA TYR A 468 1.24 5.93 -3.86
C TYR A 468 2.57 5.36 -4.33
N TYR A 469 3.58 6.20 -4.50
CA TYR A 469 4.93 5.77 -4.84
C TYR A 469 5.52 4.80 -3.81
N VAL A 470 5.45 5.18 -2.52
CA VAL A 470 5.92 4.30 -1.43
C VAL A 470 5.17 2.96 -1.46
N ALA A 471 3.84 3.00 -1.63
CA ALA A 471 3.04 1.79 -1.72
C ALA A 471 3.47 0.89 -2.89
N TYR A 472 3.62 1.44 -4.09
CA TYR A 472 4.02 0.68 -5.29
C TYR A 472 5.41 0.08 -5.17
N ARG A 473 6.36 0.84 -4.63
CA ARG A 473 7.73 0.40 -4.45
C ARG A 473 7.81 -0.79 -3.49
N LEU A 474 7.21 -0.65 -2.31
CA LEU A 474 7.23 -1.72 -1.30
C LEU A 474 6.49 -2.97 -1.78
N LEU A 475 5.40 -2.82 -2.54
CA LEU A 475 4.69 -3.94 -3.14
C LEU A 475 5.48 -4.65 -4.22
N ALA A 476 6.27 -3.93 -5.03
CA ALA A 476 7.12 -4.53 -6.04
C ALA A 476 8.23 -5.37 -5.39
N GLU A 477 8.84 -4.87 -4.32
CA GLU A 477 9.86 -5.59 -3.54
C GLU A 477 9.27 -6.87 -2.91
N ASP A 478 8.10 -6.78 -2.25
CA ASP A 478 7.42 -7.91 -1.60
C ASP A 478 6.96 -8.99 -2.62
N ALA A 479 6.47 -8.57 -3.80
CA ALA A 479 6.03 -9.50 -4.84
C ALA A 479 7.17 -10.38 -5.37
N GLU A 480 8.38 -9.84 -5.48
CA GLU A 480 9.57 -10.61 -5.88
C GLU A 480 9.95 -11.66 -4.83
N GLU A 481 9.90 -11.30 -3.54
CA GLU A 481 10.22 -12.21 -2.43
C GLU A 481 9.20 -13.35 -2.35
N ARG A 482 7.92 -13.05 -2.47
CA ARG A 482 6.85 -14.07 -2.51
C ARG A 482 6.98 -15.02 -3.67
N GLN A 483 7.34 -14.52 -4.87
CA GLN A 483 7.54 -15.38 -6.03
C GLN A 483 8.73 -16.32 -5.83
N LYS A 484 9.84 -15.82 -5.30
CA LYS A 484 11.00 -16.65 -4.93
C LYS A 484 10.65 -17.75 -3.93
N ALA A 485 9.83 -17.41 -2.90
CA ALA A 485 9.38 -18.39 -1.91
C ALA A 485 8.49 -19.49 -2.54
N LYS A 486 7.54 -19.12 -3.41
CA LYS A 486 6.70 -20.09 -4.14
C LYS A 486 7.51 -21.01 -5.05
N ASP A 487 8.48 -20.47 -5.77
CA ASP A 487 9.33 -21.24 -6.67
C ASP A 487 10.28 -22.18 -5.92
N ALA A 488 10.77 -21.78 -4.74
CA ALA A 488 11.57 -22.66 -3.88
C ALA A 488 10.78 -23.88 -3.40
N ILE A 489 9.51 -23.69 -2.99
CA ILE A 489 8.65 -24.80 -2.56
C ILE A 489 8.35 -25.76 -3.70
N LYS A 490 8.05 -25.25 -4.91
CA LYS A 490 7.80 -26.08 -6.10
C LYS A 490 9.00 -26.93 -6.51
N LYS A 491 10.24 -26.48 -6.24
CA LYS A 491 11.46 -27.23 -6.55
C LYS A 491 11.78 -28.28 -5.49
N ALA A 492 11.26 -28.15 -4.27
CA ALA A 492 11.52 -29.04 -3.13
C ALA A 492 10.49 -30.16 -3.00
N GLY A 493 9.38 -30.13 -3.72
CA GLY A 493 8.34 -31.18 -3.78
C GLY A 493 8.31 -31.87 -5.13
#